data_5d06e008b3efd2f7bf6549eaa4b013cf
#
_entry.id   5d06e008b3efd2f7bf6549eaa4b013cf
#
_cell.length_a   1.000
_cell.length_b   1.000
_cell.length_c   1.000
_cell.angle_alpha   90.00
_cell.angle_beta   90.00
_cell.angle_gamma   90.00
#
_symmetry.space_group_name_H-M   'P 1'
#
loop_
_entity.id
_entity.type
_entity.pdbx_description
1 polymer ?
#
loop_
_entity_poly.entity_id
_entity_poly.type
_entity_poly.pdbx_seq_one_letter_code
_entity_poly.pdbx_strand_id
1 'polypeptide(L)'
;MTENQVRLTIGALLHDVGKVIYRTGDGRNHSASGKDYLENEVGIKDNLVLESIAYHHGSNLKNAKIADDSYAYITYYADNIAASADRREKAEGEGGFDKKVPLASVFNILNGNSQNYHYSRQILDIENG
;
A
#
# COMPACT_ATOMS: atom_id res chain seq x y z
N MET A 1 15.82 -15.87 -9.18
CA MET A 1 15.22 -14.53 -9.32
C MET A 1 16.35 -13.56 -9.62
N THR A 2 16.22 -12.71 -10.63
CA THR A 2 17.21 -11.67 -10.92
C THR A 2 17.10 -10.54 -9.91
N GLU A 3 18.15 -9.71 -9.79
CA GLU A 3 18.14 -8.54 -8.90
C GLU A 3 16.96 -7.58 -9.21
N ASN A 4 16.69 -7.35 -10.48
CA ASN A 4 15.56 -6.52 -10.92
C ASN A 4 14.19 -7.12 -10.54
N GLN A 5 14.05 -8.44 -10.61
CA GLN A 5 12.82 -9.11 -10.13
C GLN A 5 12.66 -8.97 -8.62
N VAL A 6 13.74 -9.04 -7.85
CA VAL A 6 13.72 -8.80 -6.40
C VAL A 6 13.27 -7.38 -6.08
N ARG A 7 13.88 -6.37 -6.73
CA ARG A 7 13.50 -4.96 -6.56
C ARG A 7 12.04 -4.72 -6.88
N LEU A 8 11.57 -5.22 -8.02
CA LEU A 8 10.16 -5.09 -8.43
C LEU A 8 9.22 -5.77 -7.42
N THR A 9 9.57 -6.98 -6.98
CA THR A 9 8.77 -7.72 -5.99
C THR A 9 8.67 -6.94 -4.67
N ILE A 10 9.79 -6.42 -4.17
CA ILE A 10 9.81 -5.61 -2.93
C ILE A 10 8.98 -4.35 -3.11
N GLY A 11 9.17 -3.62 -4.21
CA GLY A 11 8.41 -2.40 -4.51
C GLY A 11 6.91 -2.67 -4.59
N ALA A 12 6.50 -3.71 -5.31
CA ALA A 12 5.10 -4.10 -5.44
C ALA A 12 4.50 -4.59 -4.11
N LEU A 13 5.24 -5.34 -3.30
CA LEU A 13 4.78 -5.82 -2.00
C LEU A 13 4.57 -4.67 -1.00
N LEU A 14 5.44 -3.68 -1.05
CA LEU A 14 5.45 -2.57 -0.08
C LEU A 14 4.73 -1.30 -0.58
N HIS A 15 4.16 -1.29 -1.81
CA HIS A 15 3.60 -0.07 -2.39
C HIS A 15 2.56 0.62 -1.50
N ASP A 16 1.81 -0.15 -0.75
CA ASP A 16 0.72 0.30 0.12
C ASP A 16 1.09 0.39 1.62
N VAL A 17 2.37 0.17 1.98
CA VAL A 17 2.80 0.20 3.40
C VAL A 17 2.42 1.51 4.10
N GLY A 18 2.40 2.61 3.37
CA GLY A 18 1.98 3.90 3.89
C GLY A 18 0.52 3.96 4.37
N LYS A 19 -0.34 3.03 3.97
CA LYS A 19 -1.71 2.92 4.52
C LYS A 19 -1.72 2.58 6.01
N VAL A 20 -0.70 1.87 6.48
CA VAL A 20 -0.52 1.58 7.93
C VAL A 20 -0.08 2.85 8.63
N ILE A 21 0.94 3.54 8.10
CA ILE A 21 1.55 4.74 8.68
C ILE A 21 0.56 5.91 8.68
N TYR A 22 -0.15 6.11 7.58
CA TYR A 22 -1.18 7.14 7.46
C TYR A 22 -2.25 7.05 8.55
N ARG A 23 -2.57 5.85 9.03
CA ARG A 23 -3.53 5.61 10.11
C ARG A 23 -3.02 6.02 11.49
N THR A 24 -1.73 6.22 11.65
CA THR A 24 -1.12 6.70 12.90
C THR A 24 -1.15 8.23 13.04
N GLY A 25 -1.80 8.94 12.10
CA GLY A 25 -1.99 10.39 12.17
C GLY A 25 -1.10 11.20 11.22
N ASP A 26 -0.34 10.55 10.35
CA ASP A 26 0.37 11.24 9.27
C ASP A 26 -0.65 11.85 8.28
N GLY A 27 -0.66 13.17 8.16
CA GLY A 27 -1.62 13.89 7.30
C GLY A 27 -1.31 13.82 5.80
N ARG A 28 -0.18 13.23 5.41
CA ARG A 28 0.23 13.06 4.01
C ARG A 28 -0.58 11.93 3.35
N ASN A 29 -0.55 11.85 2.03
CA ASN A 29 -1.07 10.68 1.34
C ASN A 29 -0.17 9.45 1.63
N HIS A 30 -0.74 8.25 1.56
CA HIS A 30 -0.03 7.03 1.93
C HIS A 30 1.19 6.72 1.05
N SER A 31 1.22 7.17 -0.20
CA SER A 31 2.38 7.00 -1.08
C SER A 31 3.58 7.80 -0.56
N ALA A 32 3.36 9.05 -0.14
CA ALA A 32 4.41 9.89 0.42
C ALA A 32 4.85 9.39 1.81
N SER A 33 3.90 9.02 2.67
CA SER A 33 4.20 8.49 4.00
C SER A 33 4.96 7.17 3.93
N GLY A 34 4.54 6.28 3.01
CA GLY A 34 5.20 4.99 2.81
C GLY A 34 6.62 5.13 2.27
N LYS A 35 6.82 6.00 1.27
CA LYS A 35 8.17 6.29 0.76
C LYS A 35 9.07 6.82 1.87
N ASP A 36 8.64 7.84 2.60
CA ASP A 36 9.41 8.49 3.66
C ASP A 36 9.80 7.49 4.76
N TYR A 37 8.86 6.68 5.20
CA TYR A 37 9.11 5.63 6.19
C TYR A 37 10.16 4.63 5.72
N LEU A 38 10.02 4.10 4.51
CA LEU A 38 10.96 3.12 3.99
C LEU A 38 12.35 3.71 3.76
N GLU A 39 12.43 4.96 3.36
CA GLU A 39 13.70 5.65 3.10
C GLU A 39 14.42 6.05 4.38
N ASN A 40 13.70 6.59 5.37
CA ASN A 40 14.30 7.24 6.55
C ASN A 40 14.28 6.35 7.80
N GLU A 41 13.25 5.55 8.01
CA GLU A 41 13.16 4.67 9.19
C GLU A 41 13.68 3.26 8.90
N VAL A 42 13.36 2.69 7.73
CA VAL A 42 13.82 1.35 7.35
C VAL A 42 15.19 1.39 6.68
N GLY A 43 15.57 2.51 6.07
CA GLY A 43 16.87 2.69 5.44
C GLY A 43 16.99 2.17 4.01
N ILE A 44 15.87 1.94 3.31
CA ILE A 44 15.89 1.57 1.89
C ILE A 44 16.34 2.77 1.07
N LYS A 45 17.39 2.58 0.27
CA LYS A 45 17.96 3.63 -0.60
C LYS A 45 17.84 3.29 -2.09
N ASP A 46 17.23 2.19 -2.44
CA ASP A 46 17.01 1.78 -3.83
C ASP A 46 15.89 2.60 -4.46
N ASN A 47 16.24 3.45 -5.43
CA ASN A 47 15.29 4.36 -6.07
C ASN A 47 14.18 3.61 -6.82
N LEU A 48 14.44 2.46 -7.43
CA LEU A 48 13.42 1.69 -8.16
C LEU A 48 12.35 1.16 -7.22
N VAL A 49 12.75 0.76 -6.01
CA VAL A 49 11.81 0.37 -4.95
C VAL A 49 11.02 1.58 -4.46
N LEU A 50 11.70 2.68 -4.11
CA LEU A 50 11.06 3.88 -3.57
C LEU A 50 10.11 4.56 -4.56
N GLU A 51 10.44 4.56 -5.87
CA GLU A 51 9.56 5.07 -6.92
C GLU A 51 8.27 4.26 -7.04
N SER A 52 8.35 2.92 -6.90
CA SER A 52 7.17 2.05 -6.89
C SER A 52 6.19 2.43 -5.78
N ILE A 53 6.69 2.83 -4.60
CA ILE A 53 5.86 3.27 -3.48
C ILE A 53 5.34 4.70 -3.70
N ALA A 54 6.20 5.61 -4.15
CA ALA A 54 5.84 7.02 -4.29
C ALA A 54 4.83 7.28 -5.41
N TYR A 55 4.88 6.50 -6.50
CA TYR A 55 4.21 6.82 -7.75
C TYR A 55 3.23 5.75 -8.26
N HIS A 56 2.79 4.82 -7.41
CA HIS A 56 1.82 3.79 -7.82
C HIS A 56 0.39 4.34 -8.08
N HIS A 57 0.12 5.62 -7.83
CA HIS A 57 -1.15 6.27 -8.19
C HIS A 57 -1.00 7.19 -9.40
N GLY A 58 -2.00 7.17 -10.29
CA GLY A 58 -1.98 7.96 -11.52
C GLY A 58 -1.82 9.46 -11.32
N SER A 59 -2.36 10.03 -10.23
CA SER A 59 -2.18 11.44 -9.87
C SER A 59 -0.73 11.79 -9.55
N ASN A 60 -0.02 10.88 -8.87
CA ASN A 60 1.39 11.05 -8.52
C ASN A 60 2.28 10.76 -9.73
N LEU A 61 1.97 9.68 -10.46
CA LEU A 61 2.73 9.24 -11.61
C LEU A 61 2.74 10.27 -12.74
N LYS A 62 1.60 10.93 -13.01
CA LYS A 62 1.47 11.95 -14.06
C LYS A 62 2.46 13.10 -13.94
N ASN A 63 2.85 13.46 -12.72
CA ASN A 63 3.74 14.57 -12.43
C ASN A 63 5.15 14.11 -12.01
N ALA A 64 5.39 12.80 -12.00
CA ALA A 64 6.67 12.24 -11.61
C ALA A 64 7.75 12.54 -12.67
N LYS A 65 8.95 12.88 -12.22
CA LYS A 65 10.14 12.99 -13.05
C LYS A 65 10.98 11.73 -12.84
N ILE A 66 10.53 10.63 -13.40
CA ILE A 66 11.16 9.31 -13.31
C ILE A 66 11.52 8.81 -14.70
N ALA A 67 12.43 7.84 -14.78
CA ALA A 67 12.85 7.23 -16.02
C ALA A 67 11.71 6.43 -16.68
N ASP A 68 11.72 6.31 -18.01
CA ASP A 68 10.68 5.60 -18.77
C ASP A 68 10.61 4.10 -18.45
N ASP A 69 11.66 3.54 -17.87
CA ASP A 69 11.78 2.14 -17.42
C ASP A 69 11.57 1.97 -15.92
N SER A 70 11.08 3.00 -15.22
CA SER A 70 10.79 2.91 -13.78
C SER A 70 9.75 1.84 -13.47
N TYR A 71 9.99 1.09 -12.40
CA TYR A 71 9.07 0.06 -11.90
C TYR A 71 7.76 0.63 -11.37
N ALA A 72 7.68 1.94 -11.12
CA ALA A 72 6.45 2.62 -10.75
C ALA A 72 5.33 2.39 -11.77
N TYR A 73 5.66 2.32 -13.07
CA TYR A 73 4.68 2.04 -14.13
C TYR A 73 4.09 0.63 -13.99
N ILE A 74 4.95 -0.36 -13.72
CA ILE A 74 4.50 -1.76 -13.55
C ILE A 74 3.63 -1.87 -12.31
N THR A 75 4.05 -1.28 -11.19
CA THR A 75 3.30 -1.28 -9.94
C THR A 75 1.95 -0.59 -10.10
N TYR A 76 1.90 0.56 -10.78
CA TYR A 76 0.66 1.27 -11.10
C TYR A 76 -0.33 0.40 -11.89
N TYR A 77 0.12 -0.25 -12.96
CA TYR A 77 -0.75 -1.11 -13.75
C TYR A 77 -1.22 -2.34 -12.98
N ALA A 78 -0.32 -2.99 -12.24
CA ALA A 78 -0.65 -4.17 -11.45
C ALA A 78 -1.69 -3.87 -10.36
N ASP A 79 -1.52 -2.76 -9.63
CA ASP A 79 -2.48 -2.29 -8.62
C ASP A 79 -3.85 -1.98 -9.24
N ASN A 80 -3.88 -1.28 -10.37
CA ASN A 80 -5.14 -0.97 -11.05
C ASN A 80 -5.86 -2.22 -11.58
N ILE A 81 -5.13 -3.20 -12.10
CA ILE A 81 -5.72 -4.48 -12.56
C ILE A 81 -6.32 -5.22 -11.36
N ALA A 82 -5.56 -5.35 -10.26
CA ALA A 82 -6.03 -5.99 -9.04
C ALA A 82 -7.27 -5.29 -8.47
N ALA A 83 -7.21 -3.96 -8.34
CA ALA A 83 -8.33 -3.16 -7.85
C ALA A 83 -9.56 -3.21 -8.76
N SER A 84 -9.39 -3.37 -10.08
CA SER A 84 -10.52 -3.48 -11.02
C SER A 84 -11.25 -4.81 -10.89
N ALA A 85 -10.54 -5.88 -10.57
CA ALA A 85 -11.15 -7.19 -10.32
C ALA A 85 -12.01 -7.18 -9.05
N ASP A 86 -11.56 -6.44 -8.02
CA ASP A 86 -12.24 -6.34 -6.72
C ASP A 86 -13.44 -5.36 -6.73
N ARG A 87 -13.47 -4.38 -7.65
CA ARG A 87 -14.53 -3.38 -7.72
C ARG A 87 -15.85 -3.87 -8.31
N ARG A 88 -15.91 -5.07 -8.87
CA ARG A 88 -17.09 -5.57 -9.58
C ARG A 88 -18.30 -5.86 -8.71
N GLU A 89 -18.14 -5.89 -7.38
CA GLU A 89 -19.20 -6.26 -6.43
C GLU A 89 -19.66 -5.12 -5.52
N LYS A 90 -19.17 -3.89 -5.69
CA LYS A 90 -19.65 -2.78 -4.87
C LYS A 90 -20.97 -2.26 -5.43
N ALA A 91 -22.05 -2.41 -4.64
CA ALA A 91 -23.33 -1.78 -4.90
C ALA A 91 -23.16 -0.25 -5.04
N GLU A 92 -23.93 0.37 -5.95
CA GLU A 92 -23.96 1.81 -6.12
C GLU A 92 -24.32 2.48 -4.77
N GLY A 93 -23.41 3.30 -4.25
CA GLY A 93 -23.63 4.05 -3.01
C GLY A 93 -22.69 3.75 -1.86
N GLU A 94 -21.94 2.67 -1.88
CA GLU A 94 -20.89 2.42 -0.89
C GLU A 94 -19.58 3.10 -1.28
N GLY A 95 -19.50 4.39 -0.98
CA GLY A 95 -18.38 5.23 -1.31
C GLY A 95 -17.32 5.25 -0.23
N GLY A 96 -16.10 4.90 -0.60
CA GLY A 96 -14.90 5.30 0.10
C GLY A 96 -14.46 4.39 1.24
N PHE A 97 -13.16 4.32 1.41
CA PHE A 97 -12.49 3.65 2.50
C PHE A 97 -12.68 4.46 3.80
N ASP A 98 -13.40 3.93 4.76
CA ASP A 98 -13.54 4.58 6.08
C ASP A 98 -12.27 4.34 6.91
N LYS A 99 -11.54 5.42 7.16
CA LYS A 99 -10.30 5.42 7.94
C LYS A 99 -10.52 5.16 9.44
N LYS A 100 -11.74 5.29 9.92
CA LYS A 100 -12.10 5.14 11.34
C LYS A 100 -12.54 3.73 11.68
N VAL A 101 -13.01 2.98 10.70
CA VAL A 101 -13.45 1.59 10.91
C VAL A 101 -12.23 0.66 10.96
N PRO A 102 -12.12 -0.19 11.97
CA PRO A 102 -11.08 -1.20 12.05
C PRO A 102 -11.13 -2.15 10.84
N LEU A 103 -9.97 -2.60 10.39
CA LEU A 103 -9.90 -3.57 9.29
C LEU A 103 -10.55 -4.89 9.72
N ALA A 104 -11.46 -5.39 8.89
CA ALA A 104 -11.98 -6.73 9.06
C ALA A 104 -10.87 -7.77 8.86
N SER A 105 -10.90 -8.83 9.66
CA SER A 105 -9.96 -9.92 9.52
C SER A 105 -10.20 -10.67 8.21
N VAL A 106 -9.13 -10.95 7.47
CA VAL A 106 -9.18 -11.80 6.27
C VAL A 106 -9.70 -13.21 6.58
N PHE A 107 -9.55 -13.66 7.82
CA PHE A 107 -10.03 -14.97 8.27
C PHE A 107 -11.55 -15.03 8.48
N ASN A 108 -12.26 -13.90 8.46
CA ASN A 108 -13.72 -13.89 8.58
C ASN A 108 -14.43 -14.65 7.46
N ILE A 109 -13.83 -14.66 6.27
CA ILE A 109 -14.40 -15.26 5.06
C ILE A 109 -13.66 -16.51 4.58
N LEU A 110 -12.47 -16.79 5.14
CA LEU A 110 -11.73 -18.00 4.82
C LEU A 110 -12.34 -19.21 5.51
N ASN A 111 -12.35 -20.34 4.82
CA ASN A 111 -12.86 -21.63 5.32
C ASN A 111 -14.37 -21.64 5.65
N GLY A 112 -15.18 -20.77 5.01
CA GLY A 112 -16.63 -20.74 5.23
C GLY A 112 -17.04 -20.19 6.61
N ASN A 113 -16.16 -19.50 7.31
CA ASN A 113 -16.47 -18.85 8.58
C ASN A 113 -17.31 -17.59 8.33
N SER A 114 -18.41 -17.45 9.09
CA SER A 114 -19.23 -16.23 9.13
C SER A 114 -18.92 -15.43 10.40
N GLN A 115 -17.66 -15.10 10.62
CA GLN A 115 -17.21 -14.36 11.79
C GLN A 115 -17.02 -12.88 11.45
N ASN A 116 -17.12 -12.01 12.44
CA ASN A 116 -16.98 -10.56 12.26
C ASN A 116 -15.87 -10.01 13.16
N TYR A 117 -14.68 -10.58 13.04
CA TYR A 117 -13.51 -10.11 13.76
C TYR A 117 -12.88 -8.92 13.04
N HIS A 118 -12.43 -7.95 13.81
CA HIS A 118 -11.72 -6.78 13.34
C HIS A 118 -10.37 -6.68 14.06
N TYR A 119 -9.35 -6.23 13.32
CA TYR A 119 -8.07 -5.92 13.93
C TYR A 119 -8.18 -4.65 14.77
N SER A 120 -7.85 -4.73 16.04
CA SER A 120 -7.66 -3.52 16.84
C SER A 120 -6.40 -2.80 16.41
N ARG A 121 -6.43 -1.46 16.44
CA ARG A 121 -5.22 -0.67 16.26
C ARG A 121 -4.33 -0.91 17.48
N GLN A 122 -3.17 -1.49 17.25
CA GLN A 122 -2.10 -1.48 18.24
C GLN A 122 -1.07 -0.46 17.81
N ILE A 123 -0.73 0.45 18.70
CA ILE A 123 0.47 1.26 18.56
C ILE A 123 1.61 0.29 18.86
N LEU A 124 2.51 0.11 17.90
CA LEU A 124 3.77 -0.57 18.14
C LEU A 124 4.58 0.33 19.08
N ASP A 125 4.48 0.06 20.36
CA ASP A 125 5.37 0.63 21.36
C ASP A 125 6.62 -0.24 21.42
N ILE A 126 7.62 0.14 20.63
CA ILE A 126 8.87 -0.61 20.51
C ILE A 126 9.69 -0.56 21.82
N GLU A 127 9.43 0.42 22.68
CA GLU A 127 10.15 0.58 23.95
C GLU A 127 9.56 -0.27 25.09
N ASN A 128 8.29 -0.62 25.00
CA ASN A 128 7.59 -1.37 26.05
C ASN A 128 7.09 -2.75 25.57
N GLY A 129 7.41 -3.16 24.34
CA GLY A 129 7.42 -4.48 23.69
C GLY A 129 6.20 -5.36 23.80
#